data_2b206d20ec9daa4d79d8c8be60a13acf
#
_entry.id   2b206d20ec9daa4d79d8c8be60a13acf
#
_cell.length_a   1.000
_cell.length_b   1.000
_cell.length_c   1.000
_cell.angle_alpha   90.00
_cell.angle_beta   90.00
_cell.angle_gamma   90.00
#
_symmetry.space_group_name_H-M   'P 1'
#
loop_
_entity.id
_entity.type
_entity.pdbx_description
1 polymer ?
#
loop_
_entity_poly.entity_id
_entity_poly.type
_entity_poly.pdbx_seq_one_letter_code
_entity_poly.pdbx_strand_id
1 'polypeptide(L)'
;MPYQLSAIHRKNKTPYVAILISGIIMAIMAYGLPLAQIAVAAGVIFLLLFTQVNMAVITIRRIYGDKLEYGFKTPFFPIIPIIGIFLKLGLAVYLLFTQPLSWAITIVWVVIGFFVYRMYTFRKEIEHYAPIVTSEGDLERKDYRILIPYTPENPDRLLKYAIRVAKENIGEINILRVITLPKQTPLSAGTGYAETARKSFEPLDKVLDKENIPNHYLVRISHDANEAILATVEEQKIDLLITDFEAFRISKKIQTLLTCDVLTILSEGDEEFTFEPSRKSKGRVVQKNLVVLYDGGDHSDVVLKATSWLERSGQFKINVLYINTKNDDEQEKIVRITDILKQKEYLEQVGIEFNEIALSDSDLKYSNEAADTILSSLGNFQPDVLITGASISKFSFFTDPHFLNMLYELKCPVIVARHFAIPGVHTIKTLIQRLRIFITDRLEDLKKSRQK
;
A
#
# COMPACT_ATOMS: atom_id res chain seq x y z
N MET A 1 11.93 1.42 -8.89
CA MET A 1 11.95 2.35 -10.06
C MET A 1 10.82 3.35 -9.92
N PRO A 2 10.94 4.60 -10.39
CA PRO A 2 9.80 5.52 -10.46
C PRO A 2 8.68 4.90 -11.31
N TYR A 3 7.43 4.94 -10.81
CA TYR A 3 6.28 4.35 -11.49
C TYR A 3 6.14 4.82 -12.95
N GLN A 4 6.47 6.10 -13.21
CA GLN A 4 6.45 6.66 -14.56
C GLN A 4 7.42 5.98 -15.54
N LEU A 5 8.57 5.49 -15.04
CA LEU A 5 9.54 4.74 -15.83
C LEU A 5 9.14 3.28 -16.06
N SER A 6 8.31 2.72 -15.19
CA SER A 6 7.78 1.35 -15.32
C SER A 6 6.48 1.26 -16.11
N ALA A 7 5.89 2.40 -16.54
CA ALA A 7 4.65 2.42 -17.31
C ALA A 7 4.79 1.66 -18.64
N ILE A 8 3.98 0.62 -18.79
CA ILE A 8 3.98 -0.26 -19.98
C ILE A 8 2.96 0.29 -20.98
N HIS A 9 3.38 0.41 -22.25
CA HIS A 9 2.49 0.81 -23.32
C HIS A 9 1.43 -0.25 -23.59
N ARG A 10 0.13 0.12 -23.57
CA ARG A 10 -1.01 -0.82 -23.66
C ARG A 10 -0.96 -1.75 -24.88
N LYS A 11 -0.53 -1.25 -26.04
CA LYS A 11 -0.51 -2.02 -27.30
C LYS A 11 0.77 -2.84 -27.48
N ASN A 12 1.94 -2.23 -27.19
CA ASN A 12 3.24 -2.85 -27.46
C ASN A 12 3.85 -3.56 -26.25
N LYS A 13 3.23 -3.50 -25.07
CA LYS A 13 3.69 -4.10 -23.80
C LYS A 13 5.17 -3.77 -23.47
N THR A 14 5.67 -2.59 -23.89
CA THR A 14 7.03 -2.13 -23.67
C THR A 14 7.07 -0.90 -22.77
N PRO A 15 8.10 -0.71 -21.89
CA PRO A 15 8.26 0.46 -21.03
C PRO A 15 8.78 1.66 -21.84
N TYR A 16 7.94 2.26 -22.68
CA TYR A 16 8.31 3.28 -23.67
C TYR A 16 8.97 4.51 -23.06
N VAL A 17 8.56 4.93 -21.85
CA VAL A 17 9.17 6.09 -21.15
C VAL A 17 10.62 5.80 -20.78
N ALA A 18 10.90 4.60 -20.24
CA ALA A 18 12.26 4.20 -19.91
C ALA A 18 13.14 4.10 -21.15
N ILE A 19 12.61 3.52 -22.23
CA ILE A 19 13.33 3.42 -23.53
C ILE A 19 13.65 4.79 -24.09
N LEU A 20 12.69 5.71 -24.06
CA LEU A 20 12.88 7.05 -24.59
C LEU A 20 13.93 7.84 -23.78
N ILE A 21 13.86 7.80 -22.45
CA ILE A 21 14.83 8.48 -21.58
C ILE A 21 16.23 7.89 -21.76
N SER A 22 16.36 6.56 -21.77
CA SER A 22 17.66 5.91 -21.98
C SER A 22 18.23 6.22 -23.36
N GLY A 23 17.37 6.26 -24.40
CA GLY A 23 17.76 6.65 -25.76
C GLY A 23 18.28 8.09 -25.85
N ILE A 24 17.61 9.04 -25.18
CA ILE A 24 18.05 10.44 -25.11
C ILE A 24 19.42 10.55 -24.41
N ILE A 25 19.59 9.86 -23.28
CA ILE A 25 20.86 9.85 -22.54
C ILE A 25 21.98 9.29 -23.41
N MET A 26 21.73 8.15 -24.07
CA MET A 26 22.72 7.56 -25.01
C MET A 26 23.10 8.51 -26.17
N ALA A 27 22.10 9.17 -26.75
CA ALA A 27 22.34 10.13 -27.83
C ALA A 27 23.18 11.33 -27.36
N ILE A 28 22.89 11.89 -26.19
CA ILE A 28 23.67 12.99 -25.60
C ILE A 28 25.14 12.57 -25.36
N MET A 29 25.33 11.36 -24.79
CA MET A 29 26.66 10.83 -24.53
C MET A 29 27.44 10.57 -25.83
N ALA A 30 26.79 9.94 -26.81
CA ALA A 30 27.44 9.62 -28.11
C ALA A 30 27.84 10.85 -28.89
N TYR A 31 27.09 11.96 -28.79
CA TYR A 31 27.40 13.21 -29.45
C TYR A 31 28.45 14.02 -28.67
N GLY A 32 28.38 14.03 -27.33
CA GLY A 32 29.17 14.93 -26.48
C GLY A 32 30.53 14.37 -26.06
N LEU A 33 30.78 13.06 -26.19
CA LEU A 33 31.98 12.41 -25.66
C LEU A 33 32.64 11.48 -26.69
N PRO A 34 33.99 11.40 -26.75
CA PRO A 34 34.69 10.41 -27.56
C PRO A 34 34.36 8.98 -27.14
N LEU A 35 34.06 8.10 -28.08
CA LEU A 35 33.65 6.71 -27.83
C LEU A 35 34.67 5.95 -26.96
N ALA A 36 35.97 6.17 -27.20
CA ALA A 36 37.04 5.56 -26.42
C ALA A 36 36.95 5.93 -24.92
N GLN A 37 36.63 7.19 -24.61
CA GLN A 37 36.51 7.67 -23.24
C GLN A 37 35.27 7.09 -22.52
N ILE A 38 34.18 6.93 -23.23
CA ILE A 38 32.96 6.28 -22.72
C ILE A 38 33.26 4.82 -22.41
N ALA A 39 33.94 4.11 -23.29
CA ALA A 39 34.30 2.71 -23.11
C ALA A 39 35.21 2.50 -21.86
N VAL A 40 36.24 3.36 -21.70
CA VAL A 40 37.11 3.30 -20.51
C VAL A 40 36.35 3.67 -19.23
N ALA A 41 35.48 4.69 -19.26
CA ALA A 41 34.66 5.08 -18.11
C ALA A 41 33.75 3.92 -17.68
N ALA A 42 33.08 3.23 -18.63
CA ALA A 42 32.32 2.03 -18.34
C ALA A 42 33.18 0.94 -17.70
N GLY A 43 34.40 0.71 -18.22
CA GLY A 43 35.37 -0.21 -17.63
C GLY A 43 35.70 0.11 -16.17
N VAL A 44 35.96 1.39 -15.85
CA VAL A 44 36.21 1.84 -14.47
C VAL A 44 35.02 1.56 -13.56
N ILE A 45 33.79 1.84 -14.00
CA ILE A 45 32.56 1.54 -13.25
C ILE A 45 32.46 0.04 -12.97
N PHE A 46 32.70 -0.82 -13.94
CA PHE A 46 32.71 -2.27 -13.77
C PHE A 46 33.77 -2.74 -12.77
N LEU A 47 34.99 -2.18 -12.84
CA LEU A 47 36.06 -2.52 -11.87
C LEU A 47 35.64 -2.20 -10.43
N LEU A 48 35.04 -1.03 -10.20
CA LEU A 48 34.54 -0.62 -8.89
C LEU A 48 33.38 -1.52 -8.41
N LEU A 49 32.42 -1.82 -9.30
CA LEU A 49 31.27 -2.65 -9.00
C LEU A 49 31.69 -4.09 -8.63
N PHE A 50 32.55 -4.72 -9.42
CA PHE A 50 33.04 -6.06 -9.14
C PHE A 50 33.98 -6.11 -7.91
N THR A 51 34.58 -5.01 -7.53
CA THR A 51 35.28 -4.91 -6.23
C THR A 51 34.29 -5.05 -5.08
N GLN A 52 33.14 -4.35 -5.14
CA GLN A 52 32.08 -4.48 -4.13
C GLN A 52 31.50 -5.90 -4.07
N VAL A 53 31.32 -6.57 -5.22
CA VAL A 53 30.88 -7.97 -5.26
C VAL A 53 31.85 -8.89 -4.53
N ASN A 54 33.16 -8.74 -4.73
CA ASN A 54 34.16 -9.53 -4.01
C ASN A 54 34.12 -9.26 -2.49
N MET A 55 33.91 -8.00 -2.07
CA MET A 55 33.72 -7.66 -0.66
C MET A 55 32.46 -8.30 -0.09
N ALA A 56 31.35 -8.26 -0.83
CA ALA A 56 30.10 -8.91 -0.44
C ALA A 56 30.26 -10.43 -0.25
N VAL A 57 30.95 -11.10 -1.16
CA VAL A 57 31.24 -12.55 -1.04
C VAL A 57 32.02 -12.86 0.24
N ILE A 58 33.03 -12.05 0.57
CA ILE A 58 33.80 -12.21 1.82
C ILE A 58 32.88 -12.02 3.04
N THR A 59 32.07 -10.98 3.02
CA THR A 59 31.17 -10.63 4.13
C THR A 59 30.10 -11.70 4.34
N ILE A 60 29.41 -12.13 3.28
CA ILE A 60 28.36 -13.16 3.34
C ILE A 60 28.93 -14.46 3.90
N ARG A 61 30.09 -14.90 3.39
CA ARG A 61 30.70 -16.16 3.85
C ARG A 61 31.25 -16.08 5.28
N ARG A 62 31.64 -14.87 5.75
CA ARG A 62 32.03 -14.64 7.13
C ARG A 62 30.85 -14.69 8.10
N ILE A 63 29.68 -14.11 7.68
CA ILE A 63 28.48 -14.02 8.52
C ILE A 63 27.74 -15.36 8.57
N TYR A 64 27.51 -15.97 7.42
CA TYR A 64 26.66 -17.17 7.31
C TYR A 64 27.45 -18.49 7.36
N GLY A 65 28.76 -18.47 7.10
CA GLY A 65 29.62 -19.68 7.14
C GLY A 65 29.08 -20.79 6.26
N ASP A 66 28.96 -21.99 6.80
CA ASP A 66 28.43 -23.17 6.10
C ASP A 66 26.89 -23.33 6.24
N LYS A 67 26.19 -22.35 6.83
CA LYS A 67 24.72 -22.38 6.99
C LYS A 67 23.96 -22.19 5.67
N LEU A 68 24.63 -21.63 4.66
CA LEU A 68 24.06 -21.48 3.31
C LEU A 68 24.59 -22.58 2.39
N GLU A 69 23.70 -23.17 1.60
CA GLU A 69 24.09 -24.10 0.51
C GLU A 69 24.68 -23.30 -0.64
N TYR A 70 26.00 -23.31 -0.76
CA TYR A 70 26.71 -22.67 -1.86
C TYR A 70 26.86 -23.66 -3.02
N GLY A 71 26.36 -23.31 -4.20
CA GLY A 71 26.53 -24.14 -5.41
C GLY A 71 28.00 -24.31 -5.81
N PHE A 72 28.83 -23.30 -5.57
CA PHE A 72 30.29 -23.37 -5.79
C PHE A 72 31.05 -22.75 -4.61
N LYS A 73 31.97 -23.50 -4.02
CA LYS A 73 32.87 -23.01 -2.95
C LYS A 73 34.21 -22.59 -3.56
N THR A 74 34.46 -21.29 -3.58
CA THR A 74 35.77 -20.75 -4.05
C THR A 74 36.92 -21.37 -3.26
N PRO A 75 37.89 -22.04 -3.94
CA PRO A 75 39.08 -22.59 -3.25
C PRO A 75 39.94 -21.47 -2.69
N PHE A 76 40.76 -21.77 -1.69
CA PHE A 76 41.66 -20.80 -1.02
C PHE A 76 40.98 -19.52 -0.55
N PHE A 77 39.74 -19.65 -0.10
CA PHE A 77 38.99 -18.52 0.49
C PHE A 77 39.65 -18.09 1.82
N PRO A 78 39.86 -16.77 2.13
CA PRO A 78 39.41 -15.59 1.35
C PRO A 78 40.47 -15.01 0.39
N ILE A 79 41.60 -15.70 0.15
CA ILE A 79 42.78 -15.18 -0.57
C ILE A 79 42.39 -14.75 -2.00
N ILE A 80 41.71 -15.62 -2.75
CA ILE A 80 41.34 -15.33 -4.15
C ILE A 80 40.45 -14.06 -4.29
N PRO A 81 39.36 -13.88 -3.53
CA PRO A 81 38.60 -12.62 -3.56
C PRO A 81 39.44 -11.39 -3.18
N ILE A 82 40.34 -11.50 -2.22
CA ILE A 82 41.22 -10.40 -1.80
C ILE A 82 42.19 -10.02 -2.93
N ILE A 83 42.84 -10.97 -3.57
CA ILE A 83 43.72 -10.71 -4.73
C ILE A 83 42.89 -10.03 -5.85
N GLY A 84 41.67 -10.52 -6.11
CA GLY A 84 40.80 -9.91 -7.09
C GLY A 84 40.44 -8.44 -6.78
N ILE A 85 40.30 -8.08 -5.50
CA ILE A 85 40.07 -6.69 -5.07
C ILE A 85 41.29 -5.84 -5.39
N PHE A 86 42.51 -6.30 -4.98
CA PHE A 86 43.74 -5.54 -5.19
C PHE A 86 44.07 -5.33 -6.67
N LEU A 87 43.89 -6.36 -7.52
CA LEU A 87 44.11 -6.23 -8.96
C LEU A 87 43.16 -5.23 -9.62
N LYS A 88 41.88 -5.27 -9.27
CA LYS A 88 40.88 -4.36 -9.82
C LYS A 88 41.10 -2.93 -9.37
N LEU A 89 41.39 -2.69 -8.10
CA LEU A 89 41.75 -1.37 -7.57
C LEU A 89 43.03 -0.85 -8.18
N GLY A 90 44.08 -1.68 -8.29
CA GLY A 90 45.35 -1.31 -8.93
C GLY A 90 45.15 -0.88 -10.38
N LEU A 91 44.33 -1.62 -11.16
CA LEU A 91 43.98 -1.24 -12.54
C LEU A 91 43.16 0.05 -12.60
N ALA A 92 42.21 0.24 -11.68
CA ALA A 92 41.42 1.46 -11.61
C ALA A 92 42.29 2.69 -11.31
N VAL A 93 43.25 2.56 -10.37
CA VAL A 93 44.26 3.61 -10.07
C VAL A 93 45.16 3.89 -11.28
N TYR A 94 45.62 2.85 -11.95
CA TYR A 94 46.40 3.04 -13.20
C TYR A 94 45.63 3.85 -14.26
N LEU A 95 44.33 3.53 -14.44
CA LEU A 95 43.46 4.26 -15.36
C LEU A 95 43.22 5.72 -14.92
N LEU A 96 43.30 6.04 -13.63
CA LEU A 96 43.18 7.40 -13.12
C LEU A 96 44.30 8.30 -13.68
N PHE A 97 45.53 7.78 -13.74
CA PHE A 97 46.69 8.54 -14.23
C PHE A 97 46.77 8.57 -15.75
N THR A 98 46.33 7.49 -16.43
CA THR A 98 46.43 7.39 -17.89
C THR A 98 45.25 7.97 -18.65
N GLN A 99 44.06 7.96 -18.03
CA GLN A 99 42.79 8.36 -18.66
C GLN A 99 41.93 9.25 -17.71
N PRO A 100 42.44 10.45 -17.33
CA PRO A 100 41.75 11.30 -16.34
C PRO A 100 40.34 11.74 -16.74
N LEU A 101 40.12 11.96 -18.06
CA LEU A 101 38.79 12.35 -18.57
C LEU A 101 37.76 11.26 -18.36
N SER A 102 38.11 9.99 -18.56
CA SER A 102 37.24 8.86 -18.31
C SER A 102 36.85 8.73 -16.80
N TRP A 103 37.79 9.07 -15.93
CA TRP A 103 37.53 9.15 -14.51
C TRP A 103 36.58 10.31 -14.12
N ALA A 104 36.76 11.48 -14.75
CA ALA A 104 35.86 12.60 -14.58
C ALA A 104 34.41 12.24 -14.98
N ILE A 105 34.23 11.57 -16.12
CA ILE A 105 32.94 11.04 -16.56
C ILE A 105 32.35 10.07 -15.52
N THR A 106 33.19 9.14 -15.02
CA THR A 106 32.78 8.17 -14.00
C THR A 106 32.31 8.87 -12.71
N ILE A 107 33.07 9.86 -12.22
CA ILE A 107 32.71 10.64 -11.03
C ILE A 107 31.39 11.37 -11.23
N VAL A 108 31.19 12.02 -12.36
CA VAL A 108 29.92 12.69 -12.68
C VAL A 108 28.75 11.70 -12.63
N TRP A 109 28.90 10.52 -13.22
CA TRP A 109 27.86 9.47 -13.15
C TRP A 109 27.58 8.99 -11.74
N VAL A 110 28.62 8.76 -10.94
CA VAL A 110 28.48 8.35 -9.53
C VAL A 110 27.77 9.44 -8.73
N VAL A 111 28.10 10.71 -8.95
CA VAL A 111 27.45 11.84 -8.27
C VAL A 111 25.97 11.95 -8.67
N ILE A 112 25.66 11.82 -9.96
CA ILE A 112 24.26 11.79 -10.44
C ILE A 112 23.53 10.61 -9.81
N GLY A 113 24.12 9.41 -9.81
CA GLY A 113 23.55 8.21 -9.19
C GLY A 113 23.32 8.40 -7.70
N PHE A 114 24.28 8.97 -6.98
CA PHE A 114 24.15 9.30 -5.56
C PHE A 114 23.01 10.30 -5.30
N PHE A 115 22.86 11.31 -6.15
CA PHE A 115 21.79 12.29 -6.05
C PHE A 115 20.41 11.65 -6.28
N VAL A 116 20.28 10.81 -7.31
CA VAL A 116 19.06 10.02 -7.58
C VAL A 116 18.77 9.06 -6.40
N TYR A 117 19.79 8.39 -5.88
CA TYR A 117 19.67 7.52 -4.70
C TYR A 117 19.15 8.32 -3.50
N ARG A 118 19.78 9.46 -3.18
CA ARG A 118 19.41 10.30 -2.04
C ARG A 118 18.00 10.89 -2.13
N MET A 119 17.60 11.32 -3.34
CA MET A 119 16.29 11.93 -3.55
C MET A 119 15.14 10.93 -3.65
N TYR A 120 15.40 9.77 -4.25
CA TYR A 120 14.35 8.81 -4.57
C TYR A 120 14.53 7.45 -3.88
N THR A 121 15.67 6.78 -4.09
CA THR A 121 15.87 5.39 -3.69
C THR A 121 16.02 5.25 -2.17
N PHE A 122 16.71 6.19 -1.51
CA PHE A 122 16.90 6.17 -0.05
C PHE A 122 15.56 6.15 0.72
N ARG A 123 14.52 6.80 0.19
CA ARG A 123 13.19 6.75 0.79
C ARG A 123 12.52 5.39 0.62
N LYS A 124 12.73 4.74 -0.53
CA LYS A 124 12.20 3.40 -0.79
C LYS A 124 13.00 2.30 -0.09
N GLU A 125 14.29 2.52 0.13
CA GLU A 125 15.14 1.60 0.88
C GLU A 125 14.78 1.56 2.37
N ILE A 126 14.36 2.68 2.94
CA ILE A 126 13.83 2.73 4.33
C ILE A 126 12.57 1.85 4.47
N GLU A 127 11.81 1.67 3.38
CA GLU A 127 10.66 0.76 3.34
C GLU A 127 11.06 -0.72 3.42
N HIS A 128 12.29 -1.08 3.09
CA HIS A 128 12.82 -2.46 3.16
C HIS A 128 13.45 -2.85 4.51
N TYR A 129 13.43 -1.98 5.51
CA TYR A 129 13.94 -2.30 6.86
C TYR A 129 13.00 -3.17 7.71
N ALA A 130 12.00 -3.79 7.11
CA ALA A 130 11.12 -4.75 7.78
C ALA A 130 11.30 -6.15 7.19
N PRO A 131 12.35 -6.90 7.54
CA PRO A 131 12.61 -8.22 6.96
C PRO A 131 11.49 -9.19 7.28
N ILE A 132 11.12 -10.01 6.29
CA ILE A 132 10.26 -11.18 6.51
C ILE A 132 11.11 -12.23 7.23
N VAL A 133 10.66 -12.65 8.41
CA VAL A 133 11.32 -13.68 9.21
C VAL A 133 10.73 -15.06 8.96
N THR A 134 9.42 -15.10 8.71
CA THR A 134 8.69 -16.32 8.38
C THR A 134 7.71 -16.02 7.27
N SER A 135 7.67 -16.89 6.26
CA SER A 135 6.69 -16.86 5.18
C SER A 135 6.23 -18.30 4.93
N GLU A 136 4.95 -18.56 5.21
CA GLU A 136 4.32 -19.87 5.05
C GLU A 136 3.00 -19.70 4.32
N GLY A 137 2.61 -20.67 3.49
CA GLY A 137 1.36 -20.66 2.79
C GLY A 137 1.38 -21.51 1.50
N ASP A 138 0.30 -21.44 0.76
CA ASP A 138 0.14 -22.17 -0.48
C ASP A 138 1.20 -21.79 -1.52
N LEU A 139 1.71 -22.78 -2.24
CA LEU A 139 2.69 -22.58 -3.31
C LEU A 139 2.07 -21.87 -4.52
N GLU A 140 0.78 -22.06 -4.74
CA GLU A 140 0.05 -21.45 -5.86
C GLU A 140 -0.51 -20.09 -5.46
N ARG A 141 0.06 -19.02 -6.00
CA ARG A 141 -0.37 -17.64 -5.75
C ARG A 141 -1.59 -17.31 -6.61
N LYS A 142 -2.56 -16.61 -5.99
CA LYS A 142 -3.73 -16.10 -6.72
C LYS A 142 -3.50 -14.70 -7.28
N ASP A 143 -4.31 -14.34 -8.28
CA ASP A 143 -4.21 -13.03 -8.92
C ASP A 143 -4.71 -11.90 -8.02
N TYR A 144 -5.75 -12.16 -7.21
CA TYR A 144 -6.29 -11.18 -6.27
C TYR A 144 -5.79 -11.44 -4.84
N ARG A 145 -5.10 -10.48 -4.26
CA ARG A 145 -4.39 -10.63 -2.98
C ARG A 145 -4.89 -9.64 -1.95
N ILE A 146 -5.37 -10.16 -0.84
CA ILE A 146 -5.88 -9.38 0.28
C ILE A 146 -4.85 -9.41 1.40
N LEU A 147 -4.56 -8.26 2.01
CA LEU A 147 -3.69 -8.17 3.19
C LEU A 147 -4.52 -7.82 4.43
N ILE A 148 -4.28 -8.55 5.51
CA ILE A 148 -4.82 -8.27 6.84
C ILE A 148 -3.66 -8.14 7.82
N PRO A 149 -3.46 -6.95 8.44
CA PRO A 149 -2.63 -6.83 9.62
C PRO A 149 -3.29 -7.55 10.80
N TYR A 150 -2.58 -8.51 11.38
CA TYR A 150 -3.09 -9.35 12.45
C TYR A 150 -2.55 -8.94 13.82
N THR A 151 -3.45 -8.83 14.78
CA THR A 151 -3.13 -8.67 16.20
C THR A 151 -3.83 -9.76 17.00
N PRO A 152 -3.18 -10.42 17.99
CA PRO A 152 -3.81 -11.50 18.75
C PRO A 152 -5.00 -11.07 19.61
N GLU A 153 -5.12 -9.77 19.87
CA GLU A 153 -6.16 -9.20 20.71
C GLU A 153 -7.55 -9.29 20.08
N ASN A 154 -7.63 -9.32 18.74
CA ASN A 154 -8.91 -9.42 18.04
C ASN A 154 -8.77 -10.20 16.71
N PRO A 155 -8.57 -11.53 16.77
CA PRO A 155 -8.18 -12.35 15.62
C PRO A 155 -9.25 -12.41 14.52
N ASP A 156 -10.53 -12.42 14.85
CA ASP A 156 -11.60 -12.73 13.91
C ASP A 156 -12.25 -11.51 13.29
N ARG A 157 -11.99 -10.32 13.83
CA ARG A 157 -12.67 -9.08 13.43
C ARG A 157 -12.51 -8.73 11.97
N LEU A 158 -11.27 -8.74 11.46
CA LEU A 158 -10.99 -8.42 10.06
C LEU A 158 -11.11 -9.63 9.13
N LEU A 159 -10.86 -10.82 9.67
CA LEU A 159 -10.82 -12.06 8.91
C LEU A 159 -12.15 -12.36 8.22
N LYS A 160 -13.29 -12.15 8.89
CA LYS A 160 -14.62 -12.38 8.31
C LYS A 160 -14.91 -11.55 7.06
N TYR A 161 -14.42 -10.30 7.03
CA TYR A 161 -14.53 -9.44 5.83
C TYR A 161 -13.63 -9.94 4.72
N ALA A 162 -12.39 -10.32 5.05
CA ALA A 162 -11.44 -10.82 4.07
C ALA A 162 -11.88 -12.15 3.45
N ILE A 163 -12.43 -13.07 4.24
CA ILE A 163 -13.02 -14.32 3.75
C ILE A 163 -14.09 -14.04 2.71
N ARG A 164 -14.96 -13.06 3.00
CA ARG A 164 -16.03 -12.68 2.09
C ARG A 164 -15.47 -12.16 0.76
N VAL A 165 -14.54 -11.22 0.83
CA VAL A 165 -13.91 -10.63 -0.35
C VAL A 165 -13.10 -11.67 -1.13
N ALA A 166 -12.38 -12.56 -0.46
CA ALA A 166 -11.58 -13.61 -1.10
C ALA A 166 -12.44 -14.59 -1.88
N LYS A 167 -13.59 -14.99 -1.34
CA LYS A 167 -14.54 -15.89 -2.04
C LYS A 167 -15.08 -15.25 -3.32
N GLU A 168 -15.34 -13.94 -3.30
CA GLU A 168 -15.88 -13.22 -4.45
C GLU A 168 -14.87 -13.08 -5.60
N ASN A 169 -13.61 -12.86 -5.25
CA ASN A 169 -12.56 -12.57 -6.23
C ASN A 169 -11.67 -13.79 -6.52
N ILE A 170 -12.01 -14.99 -5.99
CA ILE A 170 -11.16 -16.19 -6.09
C ILE A 170 -9.74 -15.86 -5.64
N GLY A 171 -9.64 -15.06 -4.57
CA GLY A 171 -8.39 -14.47 -4.07
C GLY A 171 -7.74 -15.27 -2.96
N GLU A 172 -6.55 -14.83 -2.56
CA GLU A 172 -5.82 -15.32 -1.39
C GLU A 172 -5.79 -14.29 -0.28
N ILE A 173 -5.68 -14.76 0.96
CA ILE A 173 -5.55 -13.90 2.14
C ILE A 173 -4.12 -13.96 2.66
N ASN A 174 -3.46 -12.81 2.68
CA ASN A 174 -2.15 -12.63 3.29
C ASN A 174 -2.33 -12.05 4.70
N ILE A 175 -1.90 -12.79 5.71
CA ILE A 175 -2.04 -12.41 7.11
C ILE A 175 -0.67 -11.98 7.63
N LEU A 176 -0.55 -10.71 8.00
CA LEU A 176 0.69 -10.10 8.42
C LEU A 176 0.73 -9.87 9.93
N ARG A 177 1.65 -10.54 10.60
CA ARG A 177 2.05 -10.24 11.99
C ARG A 177 3.30 -9.38 11.98
N VAL A 178 3.25 -8.22 12.63
CA VAL A 178 4.42 -7.36 12.80
C VAL A 178 4.91 -7.44 14.24
N ILE A 179 6.19 -7.79 14.39
CA ILE A 179 6.92 -7.72 15.66
C ILE A 179 7.57 -6.34 15.71
N THR A 180 7.04 -5.43 16.51
CA THR A 180 7.58 -4.08 16.64
C THR A 180 8.65 -4.04 17.72
N LEU A 181 9.81 -3.49 17.38
CA LEU A 181 10.93 -3.30 18.29
C LEU A 181 11.25 -1.81 18.50
N PRO A 182 11.74 -1.41 19.68
CA PRO A 182 12.25 -0.06 19.91
C PRO A 182 13.33 0.31 18.90
N LYS A 183 13.43 1.57 18.50
CA LYS A 183 14.40 2.04 17.48
C LYS A 183 15.87 1.77 17.86
N GLN A 184 16.17 1.65 19.15
CA GLN A 184 17.54 1.36 19.64
C GLN A 184 17.90 -0.13 19.60
N THR A 185 16.92 -1.02 19.41
CA THR A 185 17.12 -2.48 19.41
C THR A 185 17.37 -2.95 17.98
N PRO A 186 18.43 -3.72 17.70
CA PRO A 186 18.67 -4.26 16.37
C PRO A 186 17.54 -5.23 15.97
N LEU A 187 17.10 -5.20 14.71
CA LEU A 187 16.01 -6.06 14.23
C LEU A 187 16.27 -7.55 14.41
N SER A 188 17.56 -7.95 14.43
CA SER A 188 17.96 -9.33 14.70
C SER A 188 17.54 -9.83 16.10
N ALA A 189 17.35 -8.95 17.06
CA ALA A 189 16.86 -9.33 18.39
C ALA A 189 15.39 -9.82 18.35
N GLY A 190 14.63 -9.43 17.35
CA GLY A 190 13.24 -9.86 17.16
C GLY A 190 13.10 -11.29 16.63
N THR A 191 14.16 -11.89 16.08
CA THR A 191 14.07 -13.24 15.49
C THR A 191 13.68 -14.31 16.52
N GLY A 192 14.02 -14.13 17.78
CA GLY A 192 13.60 -15.03 18.87
C GLY A 192 12.09 -15.08 19.12
N TYR A 193 11.35 -14.05 18.68
CA TYR A 193 9.90 -13.97 18.81
C TYR A 193 9.15 -14.52 17.59
N ALA A 194 9.86 -14.86 16.50
CA ALA A 194 9.25 -15.30 15.25
C ALA A 194 8.43 -16.58 15.42
N GLU A 195 8.94 -17.55 16.18
CA GLU A 195 8.23 -18.81 16.46
C GLU A 195 6.94 -18.58 17.25
N THR A 196 6.99 -17.68 18.25
CA THR A 196 5.79 -17.32 19.02
C THR A 196 4.76 -16.58 18.17
N ALA A 197 5.24 -15.70 17.29
CA ALA A 197 4.38 -15.00 16.35
C ALA A 197 3.72 -15.97 15.35
N ARG A 198 4.46 -16.98 14.89
CA ARG A 198 3.95 -18.04 14.02
C ARG A 198 2.84 -18.84 14.68
N LYS A 199 3.06 -19.28 15.92
CA LYS A 199 2.05 -20.04 16.69
C LYS A 199 0.76 -19.27 16.90
N SER A 200 0.80 -17.93 16.88
CA SER A 200 -0.41 -17.11 17.02
C SER A 200 -1.38 -17.23 15.85
N PHE A 201 -0.97 -17.81 14.72
CA PHE A 201 -1.84 -18.05 13.57
C PHE A 201 -2.65 -19.36 13.64
N GLU A 202 -2.28 -20.31 14.53
CA GLU A 202 -2.96 -21.62 14.65
C GLU A 202 -4.49 -21.54 14.79
N PRO A 203 -5.08 -20.56 15.50
CA PRO A 203 -6.53 -20.43 15.57
C PRO A 203 -7.16 -20.09 14.21
N LEU A 204 -6.44 -19.36 13.34
CA LEU A 204 -6.91 -18.90 12.06
C LEU A 204 -6.90 -20.02 11.00
N ASP A 205 -5.95 -20.95 11.10
CA ASP A 205 -5.86 -22.12 10.21
C ASP A 205 -7.17 -22.88 10.15
N LYS A 206 -7.77 -23.18 11.32
CA LYS A 206 -9.04 -23.92 11.41
C LYS A 206 -10.19 -23.22 10.70
N VAL A 207 -10.19 -21.88 10.70
CA VAL A 207 -11.24 -21.08 10.06
C VAL A 207 -11.02 -21.04 8.55
N LEU A 208 -9.79 -20.81 8.12
CA LEU A 208 -9.45 -20.70 6.70
C LEU A 208 -9.53 -22.03 5.96
N ASP A 209 -9.08 -23.13 6.58
CA ASP A 209 -9.19 -24.49 6.04
C ASP A 209 -10.66 -24.89 5.86
N LYS A 210 -11.52 -24.59 6.83
CA LYS A 210 -12.97 -24.84 6.73
C LYS A 210 -13.61 -24.11 5.55
N GLU A 211 -13.13 -22.89 5.28
CA GLU A 211 -13.64 -22.04 4.21
C GLU A 211 -12.96 -22.30 2.86
N ASN A 212 -11.91 -23.18 2.82
CA ASN A 212 -11.11 -23.54 1.65
C ASN A 212 -10.56 -22.33 0.91
N ILE A 213 -9.97 -21.38 1.64
CA ILE A 213 -9.39 -20.16 1.11
C ILE A 213 -7.87 -20.24 1.15
N PRO A 214 -7.17 -20.08 0.02
CA PRO A 214 -5.72 -19.98 -0.02
C PRO A 214 -5.22 -18.86 0.88
N ASN A 215 -4.20 -19.16 1.70
CA ASN A 215 -3.68 -18.18 2.65
C ASN A 215 -2.16 -18.18 2.71
N HIS A 216 -1.61 -17.04 3.14
CA HIS A 216 -0.20 -16.85 3.39
C HIS A 216 0.01 -16.14 4.72
N TYR A 217 0.84 -16.71 5.58
CA TYR A 217 1.25 -16.13 6.86
C TYR A 217 2.62 -15.47 6.72
N LEU A 218 2.69 -14.21 7.09
CA LEU A 218 3.90 -13.40 7.03
C LEU A 218 4.21 -12.85 8.42
N VAL A 219 5.41 -13.10 8.90
CA VAL A 219 5.95 -12.47 10.12
C VAL A 219 7.05 -11.52 9.72
N ARG A 220 6.90 -10.25 10.06
CA ARG A 220 7.92 -9.22 9.86
C ARG A 220 8.38 -8.63 11.18
N ILE A 221 9.62 -8.22 11.23
CA ILE A 221 10.20 -7.46 12.32
C ILE A 221 10.44 -6.04 11.82
N SER A 222 9.96 -5.04 12.55
CA SER A 222 10.13 -3.64 12.17
C SER A 222 10.21 -2.75 13.41
N HIS A 223 10.73 -1.54 13.23
CA HIS A 223 10.62 -0.47 14.21
C HIS A 223 9.31 0.31 14.11
N ASP A 224 8.60 0.18 12.98
CA ASP A 224 7.31 0.81 12.71
C ASP A 224 6.40 -0.17 11.97
N ALA A 225 5.25 -0.49 12.56
CA ALA A 225 4.27 -1.39 11.96
C ALA A 225 3.78 -0.89 10.58
N ASN A 226 3.69 0.43 10.40
CA ASN A 226 3.28 1.03 9.15
C ASN A 226 4.27 0.77 8.02
N GLU A 227 5.58 0.77 8.32
CA GLU A 227 6.63 0.42 7.35
C GLU A 227 6.53 -1.05 6.93
N ALA A 228 6.25 -1.93 7.87
CA ALA A 228 6.05 -3.34 7.57
C ALA A 228 4.83 -3.59 6.68
N ILE A 229 3.72 -2.91 6.94
CA ILE A 229 2.50 -3.01 6.11
C ILE A 229 2.79 -2.49 4.70
N LEU A 230 3.39 -1.31 4.56
CA LEU A 230 3.71 -0.71 3.26
C LEU A 230 4.66 -1.60 2.44
N ALA A 231 5.71 -2.12 3.07
CA ALA A 231 6.65 -3.04 2.43
C ALA A 231 5.94 -4.33 1.96
N THR A 232 5.01 -4.86 2.77
CA THR A 232 4.25 -6.05 2.39
C THR A 232 3.32 -5.79 1.21
N VAL A 233 2.63 -4.65 1.21
CA VAL A 233 1.76 -4.26 0.08
C VAL A 233 2.55 -4.20 -1.23
N GLU A 234 3.73 -3.60 -1.22
CA GLU A 234 4.57 -3.46 -2.43
C GLU A 234 5.20 -4.81 -2.86
N GLU A 235 5.79 -5.56 -1.92
CA GLU A 235 6.50 -6.81 -2.21
C GLU A 235 5.55 -7.95 -2.62
N GLN A 236 4.43 -8.08 -1.93
CA GLN A 236 3.44 -9.12 -2.21
C GLN A 236 2.44 -8.73 -3.30
N LYS A 237 2.52 -7.49 -3.82
CA LYS A 237 1.59 -6.94 -4.82
C LYS A 237 0.14 -7.09 -4.38
N ILE A 238 -0.17 -6.53 -3.22
CA ILE A 238 -1.49 -6.58 -2.62
C ILE A 238 -2.47 -5.68 -3.39
N ASP A 239 -3.65 -6.20 -3.68
CA ASP A 239 -4.73 -5.47 -4.35
C ASP A 239 -5.64 -4.76 -3.36
N LEU A 240 -5.85 -5.36 -2.18
CA LEU A 240 -6.73 -4.84 -1.15
C LEU A 240 -6.11 -4.98 0.25
N LEU A 241 -6.04 -3.88 0.99
CA LEU A 241 -5.73 -3.87 2.41
C LEU A 241 -7.04 -3.75 3.21
N ILE A 242 -7.30 -4.69 4.14
CA ILE A 242 -8.38 -4.59 5.11
C ILE A 242 -7.75 -4.30 6.47
N THR A 243 -8.11 -3.19 7.09
CA THR A 243 -7.47 -2.73 8.31
C THR A 243 -8.48 -2.14 9.30
N ASP A 244 -8.03 -1.93 10.53
CA ASP A 244 -8.80 -1.26 11.56
C ASP A 244 -8.85 0.25 11.32
N PHE A 245 -9.99 0.86 11.62
CA PHE A 245 -10.21 2.28 11.42
C PHE A 245 -9.25 3.15 12.24
N GLU A 246 -9.05 2.83 13.51
CA GLU A 246 -8.17 3.62 14.38
C GLU A 246 -6.72 3.57 13.92
N ALA A 247 -6.23 2.36 13.59
CA ALA A 247 -4.87 2.18 13.09
C ALA A 247 -4.65 2.94 11.78
N PHE A 248 -5.62 2.90 10.86
CA PHE A 248 -5.53 3.61 9.59
C PHE A 248 -5.67 5.14 9.76
N ARG A 249 -6.59 5.59 10.61
CA ARG A 249 -6.81 7.02 10.89
C ARG A 249 -5.56 7.70 11.41
N ILE A 250 -4.86 7.06 12.35
CA ILE A 250 -3.66 7.61 12.99
C ILE A 250 -2.47 7.63 12.03
N SER A 251 -2.38 6.66 11.12
CA SER A 251 -1.24 6.50 10.22
C SER A 251 -1.34 7.37 8.97
N LYS A 252 -0.89 8.62 9.03
CA LYS A 252 -0.72 9.48 7.86
C LYS A 252 0.18 8.86 6.78
N LYS A 253 1.18 8.06 7.18
CA LYS A 253 2.14 7.40 6.31
C LYS A 253 1.43 6.35 5.45
N ILE A 254 0.59 5.50 6.05
CA ILE A 254 -0.21 4.52 5.31
C ILE A 254 -1.15 5.26 4.34
N GLN A 255 -1.88 6.25 4.81
CA GLN A 255 -2.84 6.98 3.97
C GLN A 255 -2.24 7.59 2.71
N THR A 256 -0.98 8.04 2.74
CA THR A 256 -0.34 8.75 1.63
C THR A 256 0.51 7.87 0.71
N LEU A 257 1.01 6.72 1.20
CA LEU A 257 2.00 5.91 0.49
C LEU A 257 1.46 4.59 -0.04
N LEU A 258 0.27 4.15 0.40
CA LEU A 258 -0.35 2.91 -0.10
C LEU A 258 -0.59 2.95 -1.61
N THR A 259 -0.37 1.78 -2.23
CA THR A 259 -0.52 1.54 -3.68
C THR A 259 -1.64 0.54 -3.99
N CYS A 260 -2.51 0.26 -3.03
CA CYS A 260 -3.65 -0.64 -3.17
C CYS A 260 -4.93 0.01 -2.61
N ASP A 261 -6.07 -0.55 -2.96
CA ASP A 261 -7.35 -0.17 -2.37
C ASP A 261 -7.40 -0.54 -0.88
N VAL A 262 -8.17 0.19 -0.10
CA VAL A 262 -8.25 -0.01 1.36
C VAL A 262 -9.69 -0.07 1.82
N LEU A 263 -10.00 -1.06 2.66
CA LEU A 263 -11.20 -1.10 3.47
C LEU A 263 -10.83 -0.95 4.94
N THR A 264 -11.29 0.12 5.56
CA THR A 264 -11.11 0.36 7.00
C THR A 264 -12.41 0.04 7.74
N ILE A 265 -12.32 -0.82 8.75
CA ILE A 265 -13.48 -1.31 9.49
C ILE A 265 -13.55 -0.60 10.83
N LEU A 266 -14.64 0.15 11.04
CA LEU A 266 -15.03 0.65 12.36
C LEU A 266 -16.09 -0.25 12.92
N SER A 267 -15.88 -0.80 14.12
CA SER A 267 -16.86 -1.56 14.85
C SER A 267 -17.02 -0.95 16.23
N GLU A 268 -18.18 -0.46 16.57
CA GLU A 268 -18.53 -0.12 17.93
C GLU A 268 -19.23 -1.31 18.59
N GLY A 269 -18.77 -1.65 19.82
CA GLY A 269 -19.43 -2.56 20.72
C GLY A 269 -18.98 -4.03 20.63
N ASP A 270 -19.22 -4.73 21.74
CA ASP A 270 -18.94 -6.16 21.95
C ASP A 270 -19.89 -7.10 21.16
N GLU A 271 -20.83 -6.56 20.40
CA GLU A 271 -21.71 -7.38 19.56
C GLU A 271 -20.96 -7.86 18.32
N GLU A 272 -20.74 -9.15 18.30
CA GLU A 272 -20.13 -9.89 17.20
C GLU A 272 -21.00 -9.78 15.94
N PHE A 273 -20.71 -8.77 15.11
CA PHE A 273 -21.40 -8.64 13.84
C PHE A 273 -21.12 -9.87 12.97
N THR A 274 -22.16 -10.61 12.66
CA THR A 274 -22.11 -11.77 11.78
C THR A 274 -22.80 -11.46 10.45
N PHE A 275 -22.19 -11.94 9.36
CA PHE A 275 -22.84 -11.87 8.03
C PHE A 275 -24.02 -12.84 7.90
N GLU A 276 -24.24 -13.72 8.87
CA GLU A 276 -25.35 -14.66 8.86
C GLU A 276 -26.70 -13.96 9.10
N PRO A 277 -27.76 -14.38 8.41
CA PRO A 277 -29.08 -13.80 8.59
C PRO A 277 -29.59 -14.10 10.00
N SER A 278 -30.15 -13.08 10.64
CA SER A 278 -30.76 -13.24 11.95
C SER A 278 -32.03 -14.11 11.82
N ARG A 279 -32.05 -15.28 12.46
CA ARG A 279 -33.24 -16.14 12.53
C ARG A 279 -34.13 -15.71 13.71
N LYS A 280 -35.27 -15.08 13.42
CA LYS A 280 -36.29 -14.90 14.47
C LYS A 280 -36.96 -16.23 14.78
N SER A 281 -37.49 -16.39 16.03
CA SER A 281 -38.07 -17.61 16.58
C SER A 281 -39.21 -18.28 15.80
N LYS A 282 -39.60 -17.76 14.66
CA LYS A 282 -40.62 -18.31 13.73
C LYS A 282 -40.05 -18.70 12.34
N GLY A 283 -38.74 -18.88 12.20
CA GLY A 283 -38.14 -19.33 10.92
C GLY A 283 -38.11 -18.29 9.79
N ARG A 284 -38.56 -17.05 10.03
CA ARG A 284 -38.53 -15.98 9.04
C ARG A 284 -37.13 -15.38 9.00
N VAL A 285 -36.48 -15.44 7.84
CA VAL A 285 -35.19 -14.76 7.59
C VAL A 285 -35.46 -13.27 7.56
N VAL A 286 -34.79 -12.51 8.43
CA VAL A 286 -34.83 -11.05 8.42
C VAL A 286 -33.57 -10.59 7.70
N GLN A 287 -33.74 -9.94 6.55
CA GLN A 287 -32.65 -9.31 5.85
C GLN A 287 -32.12 -8.13 6.65
N LYS A 288 -30.80 -7.98 6.72
CA LYS A 288 -30.15 -6.84 7.35
C LYS A 288 -30.09 -5.67 6.37
N ASN A 289 -30.18 -4.43 6.89
CA ASN A 289 -30.09 -3.22 6.08
C ASN A 289 -28.63 -2.83 5.84
N LEU A 290 -28.17 -2.96 4.60
CA LEU A 290 -26.89 -2.42 4.14
C LEU A 290 -27.13 -1.05 3.54
N VAL A 291 -26.60 -0.02 4.14
CA VAL A 291 -26.70 1.35 3.63
C VAL A 291 -25.37 1.77 3.02
N VAL A 292 -25.41 2.34 1.84
CA VAL A 292 -24.25 2.78 1.07
C VAL A 292 -24.31 4.28 0.86
N LEU A 293 -23.36 5.03 1.41
CA LEU A 293 -23.21 6.45 1.08
C LEU A 293 -22.35 6.59 -0.18
N TYR A 294 -22.96 7.20 -1.20
CA TYR A 294 -22.37 7.33 -2.52
C TYR A 294 -22.35 8.80 -2.95
N ASP A 295 -21.18 9.34 -3.29
CA ASP A 295 -21.02 10.74 -3.69
C ASP A 295 -20.51 10.93 -5.13
N GLY A 296 -20.26 9.83 -5.86
CA GLY A 296 -19.67 9.87 -7.21
C GLY A 296 -18.22 10.35 -7.24
N GLY A 297 -17.54 10.45 -6.08
CA GLY A 297 -16.15 10.88 -5.98
C GLY A 297 -15.15 9.76 -6.26
N ASP A 298 -13.86 10.06 -6.00
CA ASP A 298 -12.70 9.19 -6.31
C ASP A 298 -12.79 7.79 -5.65
N HIS A 299 -13.58 7.63 -4.60
CA HIS A 299 -13.69 6.38 -3.82
C HIS A 299 -14.90 5.53 -4.22
N SER A 300 -15.76 6.04 -5.07
CA SER A 300 -17.06 5.44 -5.41
C SER A 300 -16.95 4.04 -6.02
N ASP A 301 -15.93 3.80 -6.85
CA ASP A 301 -15.71 2.48 -7.45
C ASP A 301 -15.43 1.40 -6.40
N VAL A 302 -14.62 1.73 -5.38
CA VAL A 302 -14.30 0.78 -4.30
C VAL A 302 -15.49 0.59 -3.36
N VAL A 303 -16.28 1.65 -3.13
CA VAL A 303 -17.53 1.57 -2.36
C VAL A 303 -18.50 0.57 -3.01
N LEU A 304 -18.69 0.66 -4.32
CA LEU A 304 -19.59 -0.26 -5.05
C LEU A 304 -19.05 -1.69 -5.08
N LYS A 305 -17.75 -1.87 -5.30
CA LYS A 305 -17.09 -3.19 -5.20
C LYS A 305 -17.28 -3.79 -3.81
N ALA A 306 -17.01 -3.01 -2.74
CA ALA A 306 -17.20 -3.47 -1.36
C ALA A 306 -18.66 -3.88 -1.11
N THR A 307 -19.61 -3.12 -1.63
CA THR A 307 -21.04 -3.45 -1.55
C THR A 307 -21.34 -4.79 -2.21
N SER A 308 -20.85 -5.01 -3.44
CA SER A 308 -21.05 -6.26 -4.17
C SER A 308 -20.42 -7.46 -3.48
N TRP A 309 -19.22 -7.30 -2.88
CA TRP A 309 -18.53 -8.37 -2.16
C TRP A 309 -19.29 -8.82 -0.91
N LEU A 310 -19.97 -7.89 -0.23
CA LEU A 310 -20.69 -8.19 1.01
C LEU A 310 -22.09 -8.75 0.77
N GLU A 311 -22.72 -8.40 -0.37
CA GLU A 311 -24.14 -8.67 -0.62
C GLU A 311 -24.45 -10.00 -1.32
N ARG A 312 -23.50 -10.63 -2.01
CA ARG A 312 -23.73 -11.79 -2.93
C ARG A 312 -24.65 -12.92 -2.43
N SER A 313 -24.98 -12.97 -1.15
CA SER A 313 -25.80 -14.04 -0.58
C SER A 313 -27.30 -13.70 -0.46
N GLY A 314 -27.75 -12.53 -0.95
CA GLY A 314 -29.16 -12.07 -0.79
C GLY A 314 -29.56 -11.82 0.66
N GLN A 315 -28.60 -11.62 1.54
CA GLN A 315 -28.80 -11.47 2.99
C GLN A 315 -29.10 -10.04 3.40
N PHE A 316 -28.78 -9.09 2.51
CA PHE A 316 -28.96 -7.68 2.78
C PHE A 316 -30.05 -7.06 1.89
N LYS A 317 -30.81 -6.15 2.48
CA LYS A 317 -31.55 -5.13 1.75
C LYS A 317 -30.60 -3.95 1.55
N ILE A 318 -30.28 -3.61 0.29
CA ILE A 318 -29.34 -2.55 -0.02
C ILE A 318 -30.09 -1.25 -0.30
N ASN A 319 -29.70 -0.21 0.43
CA ASN A 319 -30.15 1.16 0.21
C ASN A 319 -28.96 2.04 -0.15
N VAL A 320 -28.90 2.55 -1.37
CA VAL A 320 -27.86 3.50 -1.78
C VAL A 320 -28.39 4.92 -1.54
N LEU A 321 -27.71 5.66 -0.69
CA LEU A 321 -27.94 7.06 -0.41
C LEU A 321 -26.96 7.89 -1.24
N TYR A 322 -27.49 8.45 -2.33
CA TYR A 322 -26.70 9.31 -3.21
C TYR A 322 -26.67 10.75 -2.71
N ILE A 323 -25.47 11.29 -2.58
CA ILE A 323 -25.23 12.67 -2.14
C ILE A 323 -25.07 13.58 -3.35
N ASN A 324 -26.05 14.43 -3.58
CA ASN A 324 -26.04 15.44 -4.65
C ASN A 324 -25.51 16.76 -4.09
N THR A 325 -24.45 17.30 -4.70
CA THR A 325 -23.84 18.58 -4.33
C THR A 325 -24.19 19.63 -5.39
N LYS A 326 -24.80 20.75 -5.00
CA LYS A 326 -25.27 21.79 -5.94
C LYS A 326 -24.17 22.68 -6.52
N ASN A 327 -22.93 22.58 -6.02
CA ASN A 327 -21.84 23.54 -6.29
C ASN A 327 -20.80 23.04 -7.29
N ASP A 328 -21.09 22.00 -8.08
CA ASP A 328 -20.16 21.47 -9.07
C ASP A 328 -20.15 22.33 -10.33
N ASP A 329 -18.96 22.50 -10.94
CA ASP A 329 -18.82 23.15 -12.25
C ASP A 329 -19.70 22.41 -13.30
N GLU A 330 -20.32 23.15 -14.21
CA GLU A 330 -21.36 22.61 -15.09
C GLU A 330 -20.89 21.39 -15.92
N GLN A 331 -19.61 21.37 -16.31
CA GLN A 331 -18.99 20.24 -17.01
C GLN A 331 -18.69 19.04 -16.09
N GLU A 332 -18.18 19.28 -14.89
CA GLU A 332 -17.98 18.22 -13.87
C GLU A 332 -19.34 17.62 -13.45
N LYS A 333 -20.36 18.45 -13.33
CA LYS A 333 -21.71 18.02 -12.99
C LYS A 333 -22.32 17.09 -14.05
N ILE A 334 -22.12 17.38 -15.35
CA ILE A 334 -22.60 16.54 -16.46
C ILE A 334 -21.89 15.19 -16.46
N VAL A 335 -20.54 15.16 -16.29
CA VAL A 335 -19.75 13.92 -16.23
C VAL A 335 -20.19 13.07 -15.04
N ARG A 336 -20.30 13.68 -13.87
CA ARG A 336 -20.73 13.02 -12.63
C ARG A 336 -22.14 12.45 -12.72
N ILE A 337 -23.09 13.22 -13.25
CA ILE A 337 -24.47 12.76 -13.48
C ILE A 337 -24.50 11.59 -14.46
N THR A 338 -23.69 11.64 -15.53
CA THR A 338 -23.62 10.56 -16.51
C THR A 338 -23.07 9.27 -15.90
N ASP A 339 -22.02 9.37 -15.08
CA ASP A 339 -21.44 8.21 -14.40
C ASP A 339 -22.40 7.64 -13.34
N ILE A 340 -23.10 8.49 -12.62
CA ILE A 340 -24.13 8.10 -11.66
C ILE A 340 -25.31 7.39 -12.36
N LEU A 341 -25.78 7.90 -13.49
CA LEU A 341 -26.86 7.28 -14.24
C LEU A 341 -26.49 5.88 -14.74
N LYS A 342 -25.26 5.70 -15.23
CA LYS A 342 -24.77 4.38 -15.65
C LYS A 342 -24.70 3.41 -14.46
N GLN A 343 -24.25 3.90 -13.31
CA GLN A 343 -24.15 3.07 -12.10
C GLN A 343 -25.53 2.83 -11.48
N LYS A 344 -26.44 3.82 -11.54
CA LYS A 344 -27.83 3.67 -11.12
C LYS A 344 -28.54 2.58 -11.93
N GLU A 345 -28.38 2.58 -13.25
CA GLU A 345 -28.96 1.56 -14.13
C GLU A 345 -28.45 0.15 -13.76
N TYR A 346 -27.15 0.02 -13.46
CA TYR A 346 -26.56 -1.22 -12.97
C TYR A 346 -27.15 -1.64 -11.62
N LEU A 347 -27.27 -0.71 -10.67
CA LEU A 347 -27.81 -0.96 -9.33
C LEU A 347 -29.30 -1.34 -9.38
N GLU A 348 -30.10 -0.68 -10.23
CA GLU A 348 -31.51 -1.01 -10.45
C GLU A 348 -31.67 -2.42 -11.05
N GLN A 349 -30.81 -2.83 -11.98
CA GLN A 349 -30.81 -4.20 -12.52
C GLN A 349 -30.54 -5.28 -11.46
N VAL A 350 -29.80 -4.95 -10.40
CA VAL A 350 -29.51 -5.86 -9.28
C VAL A 350 -30.59 -5.81 -8.20
N GLY A 351 -31.61 -4.92 -8.33
CA GLY A 351 -32.72 -4.80 -7.37
C GLY A 351 -32.38 -3.97 -6.13
N ILE A 352 -31.50 -2.99 -6.28
CA ILE A 352 -31.04 -2.10 -5.19
C ILE A 352 -31.89 -0.84 -5.16
N GLU A 353 -32.40 -0.45 -3.97
CA GLU A 353 -33.12 0.80 -3.78
C GLU A 353 -32.16 2.00 -3.78
N PHE A 354 -32.51 3.02 -4.53
CA PHE A 354 -31.69 4.22 -4.70
C PHE A 354 -32.45 5.45 -4.17
N ASN A 355 -31.86 6.14 -3.18
CA ASN A 355 -32.44 7.31 -2.53
C ASN A 355 -31.46 8.48 -2.60
N GLU A 356 -32.00 9.70 -2.82
CA GLU A 356 -31.19 10.91 -2.94
C GLU A 356 -31.14 11.67 -1.62
N ILE A 357 -29.94 12.13 -1.24
CA ILE A 357 -29.70 13.13 -0.20
C ILE A 357 -29.22 14.40 -0.89
N ALA A 358 -30.04 15.44 -0.89
CA ALA A 358 -29.66 16.76 -1.40
C ALA A 358 -28.95 17.54 -0.28
N LEU A 359 -27.66 17.80 -0.43
CA LEU A 359 -26.92 18.74 0.40
C LEU A 359 -27.07 20.16 -0.18
N SER A 360 -27.43 21.13 0.66
CA SER A 360 -27.51 22.53 0.29
C SER A 360 -26.13 23.18 0.23
N ASP A 361 -26.01 24.37 -0.39
CA ASP A 361 -24.77 25.13 -0.43
C ASP A 361 -24.28 25.53 0.97
N SER A 362 -25.19 25.70 1.95
CA SER A 362 -24.84 25.92 3.36
C SER A 362 -24.21 24.68 3.98
N ASP A 363 -24.78 23.47 3.75
CA ASP A 363 -24.27 22.22 4.27
C ASP A 363 -22.84 21.94 3.75
N LEU A 364 -22.60 22.27 2.48
CA LEU A 364 -21.27 22.12 1.88
C LEU A 364 -20.24 23.14 2.38
N LYS A 365 -20.69 24.24 2.99
CA LYS A 365 -19.79 25.25 3.53
C LYS A 365 -19.18 24.83 4.86
N TYR A 366 -19.94 24.15 5.69
CA TYR A 366 -19.56 23.75 7.04
C TYR A 366 -19.69 22.23 7.21
N SER A 367 -18.65 21.61 7.75
CA SER A 367 -18.60 20.15 7.92
C SER A 367 -19.61 19.60 8.93
N ASN A 368 -19.93 20.39 9.98
CA ASN A 368 -20.94 20.03 10.97
C ASN A 368 -22.33 19.92 10.34
N GLU A 369 -22.75 20.93 9.54
CA GLU A 369 -24.07 20.92 8.89
C GLU A 369 -24.20 19.74 7.92
N ALA A 370 -23.17 19.47 7.13
CA ALA A 370 -23.14 18.31 6.23
C ALA A 370 -23.23 16.98 7.00
N ALA A 371 -22.48 16.82 8.09
CA ALA A 371 -22.50 15.63 8.91
C ALA A 371 -23.87 15.41 9.57
N ASP A 372 -24.49 16.46 10.11
CA ASP A 372 -25.80 16.41 10.76
C ASP A 372 -26.92 16.04 9.75
N THR A 373 -26.86 16.60 8.53
CA THR A 373 -27.82 16.27 7.46
C THR A 373 -27.69 14.83 7.02
N ILE A 374 -26.47 14.33 6.86
CA ILE A 374 -26.21 12.92 6.52
C ILE A 374 -26.65 11.99 7.65
N LEU A 375 -26.31 12.32 8.91
CA LEU A 375 -26.69 11.52 10.07
C LEU A 375 -28.22 11.41 10.24
N SER A 376 -28.93 12.52 10.09
CA SER A 376 -30.40 12.54 10.14
C SER A 376 -31.03 11.69 9.03
N SER A 377 -30.45 11.73 7.84
CA SER A 377 -30.89 10.90 6.72
C SER A 377 -30.63 9.41 6.97
N LEU A 378 -29.46 9.05 7.51
CA LEU A 378 -29.10 7.68 7.89
C LEU A 378 -30.04 7.12 8.96
N GLY A 379 -30.50 7.96 9.90
CA GLY A 379 -31.45 7.59 10.97
C GLY A 379 -32.76 7.02 10.42
N ASN A 380 -33.22 7.49 9.25
CA ASN A 380 -34.43 7.00 8.62
C ASN A 380 -34.29 5.55 8.08
N PHE A 381 -33.09 5.12 7.75
CA PHE A 381 -32.81 3.81 7.17
C PHE A 381 -32.36 2.76 8.20
N GLN A 382 -31.99 3.16 9.41
CA GLN A 382 -31.52 2.26 10.49
C GLN A 382 -30.51 1.22 9.97
N PRO A 383 -29.30 1.63 9.57
CA PRO A 383 -28.32 0.71 8.98
C PRO A 383 -27.86 -0.36 9.98
N ASP A 384 -27.89 -1.62 9.55
CA ASP A 384 -27.16 -2.71 10.24
C ASP A 384 -25.66 -2.71 9.84
N VAL A 385 -25.34 -2.19 8.65
CA VAL A 385 -23.98 -1.94 8.14
C VAL A 385 -23.98 -0.69 7.28
N LEU A 386 -22.99 0.17 7.45
CA LEU A 386 -22.76 1.32 6.60
C LEU A 386 -21.50 1.14 5.76
N ILE A 387 -21.58 1.40 4.46
CA ILE A 387 -20.42 1.50 3.58
C ILE A 387 -20.31 2.93 3.05
N THR A 388 -19.14 3.52 3.13
CA THR A 388 -18.90 4.89 2.64
C THR A 388 -17.51 5.03 2.03
N GLY A 389 -17.32 6.05 1.19
CA GLY A 389 -15.98 6.46 0.72
C GLY A 389 -15.15 7.10 1.84
N ALA A 390 -13.85 7.19 1.65
CA ALA A 390 -12.93 7.84 2.60
C ALA A 390 -13.15 9.36 2.73
N SER A 391 -13.88 9.95 1.80
CA SER A 391 -14.30 11.35 1.83
C SER A 391 -15.65 11.51 1.16
N ILE A 392 -16.37 12.54 1.58
CA ILE A 392 -17.58 13.01 0.91
C ILE A 392 -17.31 14.45 0.47
N SER A 393 -17.32 14.70 -0.84
CA SER A 393 -16.90 15.97 -1.40
C SER A 393 -15.50 16.37 -0.89
N LYS A 394 -15.34 17.50 -0.20
CA LYS A 394 -14.07 17.97 0.37
C LYS A 394 -13.79 17.46 1.80
N PHE A 395 -14.75 16.83 2.45
CA PHE A 395 -14.65 16.39 3.84
C PHE A 395 -14.15 14.96 3.93
N SER A 396 -13.12 14.74 4.72
CA SER A 396 -12.51 13.42 4.92
C SER A 396 -12.95 12.81 6.24
N PHE A 397 -13.42 11.58 6.22
CA PHE A 397 -13.77 10.83 7.42
C PHE A 397 -12.59 10.58 8.37
N PHE A 398 -11.35 10.69 7.89
CA PHE A 398 -10.17 10.43 8.72
C PHE A 398 -9.61 11.68 9.41
N THR A 399 -9.94 12.85 8.92
CA THR A 399 -9.33 14.11 9.40
C THR A 399 -10.33 15.14 9.91
N ASP A 400 -11.58 15.08 9.48
CA ASP A 400 -12.62 16.00 9.90
C ASP A 400 -13.29 15.53 11.20
N PRO A 401 -13.25 16.34 12.29
CA PRO A 401 -13.80 15.94 13.58
C PRO A 401 -15.31 15.66 13.56
N HIS A 402 -16.08 16.42 12.77
CA HIS A 402 -17.54 16.30 12.73
C HIS A 402 -17.94 14.99 12.02
N PHE A 403 -17.29 14.69 10.91
CA PHE A 403 -17.50 13.40 10.22
C PHE A 403 -17.04 12.21 11.05
N LEU A 404 -15.96 12.35 11.80
CA LEU A 404 -15.51 11.33 12.77
C LEU A 404 -16.56 11.08 13.84
N ASN A 405 -17.08 12.14 14.47
CA ASN A 405 -18.10 12.03 15.50
C ASN A 405 -19.38 11.37 14.94
N MET A 406 -19.79 11.76 13.72
CA MET A 406 -20.91 11.13 13.04
C MET A 406 -20.75 9.61 12.94
N LEU A 407 -19.54 9.13 12.57
CA LEU A 407 -19.29 7.68 12.48
C LEU A 407 -19.36 6.98 13.85
N TYR A 408 -18.91 7.64 14.92
CA TYR A 408 -19.00 7.09 16.28
C TYR A 408 -20.41 7.12 16.88
N GLU A 409 -21.28 8.00 16.39
CA GLU A 409 -22.69 8.01 16.82
C GLU A 409 -23.51 6.86 16.22
N LEU A 410 -23.02 6.27 15.12
CA LEU A 410 -23.67 5.12 14.46
C LEU A 410 -23.38 3.84 15.27
N LYS A 411 -24.45 3.16 15.70
CA LYS A 411 -24.36 1.89 16.44
C LYS A 411 -24.27 0.66 15.54
N CYS A 412 -23.65 0.82 14.38
CA CYS A 412 -23.47 -0.28 13.42
C CYS A 412 -22.04 -0.31 12.91
N PRO A 413 -21.57 -1.46 12.41
CA PRO A 413 -20.30 -1.54 11.72
C PRO A 413 -20.24 -0.57 10.51
N VAL A 414 -19.18 0.21 10.43
CA VAL A 414 -18.93 1.12 9.33
C VAL A 414 -17.71 0.66 8.56
N ILE A 415 -17.85 0.59 7.24
CA ILE A 415 -16.79 0.23 6.32
C ILE A 415 -16.44 1.48 5.50
N VAL A 416 -15.26 2.00 5.70
CA VAL A 416 -14.75 3.15 4.94
C VAL A 416 -13.84 2.66 3.82
N ALA A 417 -14.29 2.82 2.59
CA ALA A 417 -13.59 2.39 1.38
C ALA A 417 -12.75 3.52 0.80
N ARG A 418 -11.50 3.24 0.48
CA ARG A 418 -10.59 4.19 -0.13
C ARG A 418 -9.98 3.60 -1.39
N HIS A 419 -10.18 4.29 -2.51
CA HIS A 419 -9.52 3.96 -3.76
C HIS A 419 -8.09 4.49 -3.77
N PHE A 420 -7.18 3.68 -4.27
CA PHE A 420 -5.84 4.11 -4.63
C PHE A 420 -5.90 4.84 -5.97
N ALA A 421 -5.86 6.16 -5.94
CA ALA A 421 -5.64 6.96 -7.13
C ALA A 421 -4.19 6.82 -7.58
N ILE A 422 -3.97 6.17 -8.73
CA ILE A 422 -2.66 6.14 -9.39
C ILE A 422 -2.17 7.59 -9.54
N PRO A 423 -1.01 7.99 -8.99
CA PRO A 423 -0.53 9.36 -9.11
C PRO A 423 -0.05 9.63 -10.54
N GLY A 424 -0.96 9.75 -11.48
CA GLY A 424 -0.65 9.97 -12.90
C GLY A 424 -1.25 11.25 -13.48
N VAL A 425 -2.28 11.80 -12.85
CA VAL A 425 -3.00 12.97 -13.38
C VAL A 425 -2.90 14.20 -12.47
N HIS A 426 -2.58 14.03 -11.19
CA HIS A 426 -2.40 15.14 -10.24
C HIS A 426 -0.93 15.38 -9.82
N THR A 427 0.02 15.03 -10.66
CA THR A 427 1.44 14.78 -10.31
C THR A 427 2.17 15.99 -9.72
N ILE A 428 1.85 17.22 -10.09
CA ILE A 428 2.54 18.41 -9.60
C ILE A 428 2.00 18.83 -8.22
N LYS A 429 0.69 18.82 -8.01
CA LYS A 429 0.10 19.14 -6.69
C LYS A 429 0.47 18.11 -5.62
N THR A 430 0.44 16.82 -5.95
CA THR A 430 0.85 15.74 -5.03
C THR A 430 2.36 15.72 -4.77
N LEU A 431 3.18 16.08 -5.74
CA LEU A 431 4.63 16.22 -5.54
C LEU A 431 4.94 17.39 -4.58
N ILE A 432 4.27 18.52 -4.75
CA ILE A 432 4.41 19.69 -3.87
C ILE A 432 3.87 19.39 -2.46
N GLN A 433 2.74 18.68 -2.33
CA GLN A 433 2.23 18.24 -1.03
C GLN A 433 3.19 17.24 -0.35
N ARG A 434 3.72 16.26 -1.08
CA ARG A 434 4.73 15.31 -0.56
C ARG A 434 6.02 16.01 -0.15
N LEU A 435 6.49 16.99 -0.91
CA LEU A 435 7.63 17.84 -0.54
C LEU A 435 7.33 18.68 0.72
N ARG A 436 6.13 19.21 0.83
CA ARG A 436 5.72 20.01 1.99
C ARG A 436 5.67 19.17 3.28
N ILE A 437 5.08 17.97 3.22
CA ILE A 437 5.04 17.03 4.36
C ILE A 437 6.46 16.63 4.76
N PHE A 438 7.33 16.33 3.80
CA PHE A 438 8.73 15.99 4.07
C PHE A 438 9.53 17.12 4.74
N ILE A 439 9.34 18.34 4.29
CA ILE A 439 10.02 19.51 4.89
C ILE A 439 9.50 19.72 6.32
N THR A 440 8.20 19.55 6.56
CA THR A 440 7.59 19.74 7.88
C THR A 440 8.07 18.67 8.87
N ASP A 441 8.10 17.38 8.48
CA ASP A 441 8.59 16.29 9.33
C ASP A 441 10.09 16.45 9.66
N ARG A 442 10.89 16.93 8.70
CA ARG A 442 12.31 17.21 8.93
C ARG A 442 12.54 18.38 9.85
N LEU A 443 11.70 19.41 9.76
CA LEU A 443 11.79 20.57 10.66
C LEU A 443 11.33 20.22 12.09
N GLU A 444 10.37 19.33 12.26
CA GLU A 444 9.96 18.82 13.57
C GLU A 444 11.05 17.95 14.21
N ASP A 445 11.68 17.06 13.44
CA ASP A 445 12.80 16.24 13.90
C ASP A 445 14.02 17.09 14.30
N LEU A 446 14.32 18.15 13.55
CA LEU A 446 15.38 19.09 13.88
C LEU A 446 15.05 19.94 15.12
N LYS A 447 13.77 20.29 15.34
CA LYS A 447 13.34 20.98 16.58
C LYS A 447 13.45 20.06 17.80
N LYS A 448 13.05 18.79 17.68
CA LYS A 448 13.20 17.79 18.75
C LYS A 448 14.65 17.46 19.08
N SER A 449 15.53 17.50 18.07
CA SER A 449 16.98 17.28 18.26
C SER A 449 17.71 18.49 18.92
N ARG A 450 17.14 19.70 18.84
CA ARG A 450 17.69 20.90 19.51
C ARG A 450 17.17 21.11 20.94
N GLN A 451 16.15 20.35 21.36
CA GLN A 451 15.58 20.41 22.71
C GLN A 451 16.10 19.27 23.63
N LYS A 452 16.96 18.40 23.11
CA LYS A 452 17.79 17.47 23.87
C LYS A 452 19.25 17.95 23.86
#